data_4203dc78f13017a3fbcf1531ca6e16bb
#
_entry.id   4203dc78f13017a3fbcf1531ca6e16bb
#
_cell.length_a   1.000
_cell.length_b   1.000
_cell.length_c   1.000
_cell.angle_alpha   90.00
_cell.angle_beta   90.00
_cell.angle_gamma   90.00
#
_symmetry.space_group_name_H-M   'P 1'
#
loop_
_entity.id
_entity.type
_entity.pdbx_description
1 polymer ?
#
loop_
_entity_poly.entity_id
_entity_poly.type
_entity_poly.pdbx_seq_one_letter_code
_entity_poly.pdbx_strand_id
1 'polypeptide(L)'
;MNNTIVGMGEVLWDMLPEGKQLGGAPANFAYHASQFGFDSRVISAVGDDRLGDEILESFDDKQLKYFIQRVPYPTGTVQVQLDENGIPGYEIKEKVAWDNIPFTPGLETLARQSRAICFGSLAQRDEVSRAAINRFLDAMPEENSYKIFDINLRQGFYSQEVLCRSFCLLYTSDAADAL
;
A
#
# COMPACT_ATOMS: atom_id res chain seq x y z
N MET A 1 21.12 13.57 1.28
CA MET A 1 19.71 13.80 0.93
C MET A 1 18.97 12.51 1.21
N ASN A 2 17.86 12.57 1.95
CA ASN A 2 17.02 11.40 2.15
C ASN A 2 16.35 11.02 0.81
N ASN A 3 16.61 9.81 0.33
CA ASN A 3 16.05 9.29 -0.91
C ASN A 3 15.08 8.12 -0.63
N THR A 4 14.48 8.09 0.57
CA THR A 4 13.55 7.03 0.92
C THR A 4 12.23 7.21 0.18
N ILE A 5 11.83 6.17 -0.54
CA ILE A 5 10.57 6.07 -1.28
C ILE A 5 9.72 4.98 -0.63
N VAL A 6 8.44 5.25 -0.46
CA VAL A 6 7.55 4.35 0.27
C VAL A 6 6.35 3.97 -0.59
N GLY A 7 6.02 2.69 -0.61
CA GLY A 7 4.72 2.19 -1.03
C GLY A 7 3.91 1.77 0.19
N MET A 8 2.79 2.44 0.49
CA MET A 8 1.98 2.16 1.68
C MET A 8 0.56 1.73 1.31
N GLY A 9 0.16 0.56 1.76
CA GLY A 9 -1.18 0.04 1.52
C GLY A 9 -1.24 -1.48 1.49
N GLU A 10 -2.04 -2.02 0.58
CA GLU A 10 -2.27 -3.44 0.47
C GLU A 10 -1.03 -4.22 0.04
N VAL A 11 -0.85 -5.38 0.68
CA VAL A 11 -0.02 -6.49 0.25
C VAL A 11 -0.83 -7.77 0.39
N LEU A 12 -0.82 -8.62 -0.61
CA LEU A 12 -1.73 -9.74 -0.69
C LEU A 12 -1.22 -10.84 -1.62
N TRP A 13 -1.89 -11.98 -1.58
CA TRP A 13 -1.73 -13.04 -2.57
C TRP A 13 -2.90 -13.04 -3.56
N ASP A 14 -2.61 -12.93 -4.84
CA ASP A 14 -3.54 -13.27 -5.92
C ASP A 14 -3.57 -14.79 -6.06
N MET A 15 -4.71 -15.41 -5.74
CA MET A 15 -4.92 -16.84 -5.74
C MET A 15 -5.42 -17.26 -7.12
N LEU A 16 -4.47 -17.61 -8.01
CA LEU A 16 -4.72 -18.02 -9.38
C LEU A 16 -4.90 -19.55 -9.46
N PRO A 17 -5.58 -20.09 -10.49
CA PRO A 17 -5.71 -21.53 -10.68
C PRO A 17 -4.37 -22.29 -10.74
N GLU A 18 -3.34 -21.68 -11.32
CA GLU A 18 -2.00 -22.24 -11.49
C GLU A 18 -1.06 -22.02 -10.29
N GLY A 19 -1.52 -21.29 -9.27
CA GLY A 19 -0.75 -20.97 -8.07
C GLY A 19 -1.00 -19.55 -7.58
N LYS A 20 -0.31 -19.16 -6.51
CA LYS A 20 -0.46 -17.81 -5.96
C LYS A 20 0.64 -16.88 -6.44
N GLN A 21 0.30 -15.62 -6.63
CA GLN A 21 1.22 -14.54 -7.00
C GLN A 21 1.18 -13.42 -5.96
N LEU A 22 2.36 -12.88 -5.62
CA LEU A 22 2.44 -11.73 -4.73
C LEU A 22 1.93 -10.49 -5.44
N GLY A 23 0.95 -9.81 -4.83
CA GLY A 23 0.27 -8.64 -5.35
C GLY A 23 0.25 -7.48 -4.34
N GLY A 24 -0.36 -6.38 -4.80
CA GLY A 24 -0.48 -5.12 -4.07
C GLY A 24 0.21 -3.98 -4.82
N ALA A 25 -0.57 -2.99 -5.27
CA ALA A 25 -0.03 -1.89 -6.06
C ALA A 25 1.06 -1.10 -5.33
N PRO A 26 0.92 -0.76 -4.02
CA PRO A 26 1.99 -0.10 -3.27
C PRO A 26 3.27 -0.94 -3.15
N ALA A 27 3.14 -2.26 -2.97
CA ALA A 27 4.29 -3.16 -2.91
C ALA A 27 5.02 -3.24 -4.25
N ASN A 28 4.29 -3.34 -5.35
CA ASN A 28 4.85 -3.32 -6.69
C ASN A 28 5.56 -2.00 -7.00
N PHE A 29 4.98 -0.86 -6.62
CA PHE A 29 5.62 0.44 -6.74
C PHE A 29 6.97 0.47 -5.99
N ALA A 30 6.98 0.04 -4.73
CA ALA A 30 8.20 0.03 -3.93
C ALA A 30 9.26 -0.92 -4.53
N TYR A 31 8.85 -2.09 -5.01
CA TYR A 31 9.75 -3.01 -5.68
C TYR A 31 10.39 -2.39 -6.92
N HIS A 32 9.60 -1.80 -7.81
CA HIS A 32 10.16 -1.18 -9.01
C HIS A 32 11.06 0.02 -8.68
N ALA A 33 10.69 0.84 -7.70
CA ALA A 33 11.56 1.92 -7.24
C ALA A 33 12.91 1.40 -6.74
N SER A 34 12.95 0.27 -6.02
CA SER A 34 14.20 -0.35 -5.57
C SER A 34 15.10 -0.79 -6.74
N GLN A 35 14.50 -1.26 -7.84
CA GLN A 35 15.25 -1.66 -9.05
C GLN A 35 15.94 -0.47 -9.74
N PHE A 36 15.47 0.76 -9.51
CA PHE A 36 16.10 1.99 -9.96
C PHE A 36 17.13 2.55 -8.96
N GLY A 37 17.45 1.78 -7.89
CA GLY A 37 18.47 2.13 -6.91
C GLY A 37 18.00 3.09 -5.80
N PHE A 38 16.69 3.32 -5.66
CA PHE A 38 16.16 4.08 -4.53
C PHE A 38 16.13 3.25 -3.24
N ASP A 39 16.29 3.92 -2.09
CA ASP A 39 16.00 3.30 -0.78
C ASP A 39 14.48 3.16 -0.63
N SER A 40 13.95 2.09 -1.16
CA SER A 40 12.51 1.86 -1.25
C SER A 40 12.02 0.90 -0.17
N ARG A 41 10.80 1.14 0.36
CA ARG A 41 10.20 0.33 1.42
C ARG A 41 8.71 0.13 1.22
N VAL A 42 8.25 -1.08 1.53
CA VAL A 42 6.82 -1.40 1.63
C VAL A 42 6.34 -1.16 3.06
N ILE A 43 5.22 -0.45 3.21
CA ILE A 43 4.51 -0.32 4.49
C ILE A 43 3.16 -0.99 4.36
N SER A 44 2.93 -2.01 5.19
CA SER A 44 1.68 -2.78 5.20
C SER A 44 1.51 -3.52 6.53
N ALA A 45 0.52 -4.41 6.58
CA ALA A 45 0.37 -5.39 7.62
C ALA A 45 0.07 -6.78 7.04
N VAL A 46 0.51 -7.83 7.73
CA VAL A 46 0.23 -9.23 7.43
C VAL A 46 -0.35 -9.93 8.66
N GLY A 47 -1.01 -11.04 8.46
CA GLY A 47 -1.47 -11.89 9.54
C GLY A 47 -0.33 -12.66 10.23
N ASP A 48 -0.65 -13.21 11.39
CA ASP A 48 0.20 -14.20 12.05
C ASP A 48 -0.14 -15.60 11.49
N ASP A 49 0.09 -15.77 10.21
CA ASP A 49 -0.24 -16.94 9.43
C ASP A 49 0.84 -17.23 8.36
N ARG A 50 0.76 -18.44 7.78
CA ARG A 50 1.74 -18.92 6.79
C ARG A 50 1.81 -18.00 5.55
N LEU A 51 0.68 -17.42 5.10
CA LEU A 51 0.67 -16.54 3.95
C LEU A 51 1.44 -15.24 4.25
N GLY A 52 1.35 -14.75 5.49
CA GLY A 52 2.14 -13.62 5.97
C GLY A 52 3.64 -13.93 6.00
N ASP A 53 4.02 -15.13 6.49
CA ASP A 53 5.42 -15.55 6.47
C ASP A 53 5.98 -15.57 5.05
N GLU A 54 5.26 -16.18 4.12
CA GLU A 54 5.67 -16.28 2.72
C GLU A 54 5.76 -14.92 2.01
N ILE A 55 4.97 -13.90 2.43
CA ILE A 55 5.13 -12.52 1.93
C ILE A 55 6.48 -11.95 2.38
N LEU A 56 6.80 -12.09 3.66
CA LEU A 56 8.06 -11.57 4.20
C LEU A 56 9.26 -12.28 3.59
N GLU A 57 9.22 -13.60 3.45
CA GLU A 57 10.24 -14.39 2.75
C GLU A 57 10.43 -13.90 1.30
N SER A 58 9.31 -13.64 0.58
CA SER A 58 9.38 -13.13 -0.80
C SER A 58 10.02 -11.73 -0.88
N PHE A 59 9.84 -10.89 0.13
CA PHE A 59 10.49 -9.59 0.18
C PHE A 59 11.98 -9.72 0.50
N ASP A 60 12.35 -10.62 1.42
CA ASP A 60 13.74 -10.90 1.76
C ASP A 60 14.50 -11.47 0.55
N ASP A 61 13.92 -12.42 -0.19
CA ASP A 61 14.48 -12.98 -1.43
C ASP A 61 14.71 -11.89 -2.50
N LYS A 62 13.83 -10.89 -2.58
CA LYS A 62 13.94 -9.76 -3.49
C LYS A 62 14.81 -8.62 -2.95
N GLN A 63 15.33 -8.75 -1.73
CA GLN A 63 16.07 -7.70 -1.02
C GLN A 63 15.27 -6.38 -0.92
N LEU A 64 13.94 -6.49 -0.89
CA LEU A 64 13.03 -5.36 -0.76
C LEU A 64 12.82 -5.03 0.71
N LYS A 65 13.21 -3.84 1.12
CA LYS A 65 13.00 -3.38 2.49
C LYS A 65 11.52 -3.18 2.78
N TYR A 66 11.13 -3.45 4.00
CA TYR A 66 9.74 -3.27 4.44
C TYR A 66 9.62 -2.79 5.87
N PHE A 67 8.48 -2.22 6.19
CA PHE A 67 7.99 -1.91 7.53
C PHE A 67 6.60 -2.54 7.67
N ILE A 68 6.57 -3.84 7.96
CA ILE A 68 5.34 -4.64 8.03
C ILE A 68 5.08 -5.06 9.46
N GLN A 69 3.86 -4.85 9.91
CA GLN A 69 3.38 -5.27 11.23
C GLN A 69 2.58 -6.56 11.10
N ARG A 70 2.70 -7.45 12.09
CA ARG A 70 1.77 -8.56 12.25
C ARG A 70 0.58 -8.10 13.06
N VAL A 71 -0.61 -8.44 12.59
CA VAL A 71 -1.89 -8.06 13.22
C VAL A 71 -2.80 -9.29 13.35
N PRO A 72 -3.78 -9.29 14.29
CA PRO A 72 -4.65 -10.43 14.52
C PRO A 72 -5.78 -10.53 13.47
N TYR A 73 -5.41 -10.38 12.21
CA TYR A 73 -6.28 -10.49 11.04
C TYR A 73 -5.58 -11.38 10.00
N PRO A 74 -6.33 -12.13 9.17
CA PRO A 74 -5.72 -12.96 8.15
C PRO A 74 -4.95 -12.14 7.12
N THR A 75 -3.90 -12.70 6.57
CA THR A 75 -3.18 -12.10 5.44
C THR A 75 -4.10 -11.93 4.24
N GLY A 76 -4.00 -10.79 3.56
CA GLY A 76 -4.86 -10.45 2.42
C GLY A 76 -4.74 -11.41 1.27
N THR A 77 -5.88 -11.78 0.69
CA THR A 77 -5.96 -12.59 -0.54
C THR A 77 -7.00 -12.04 -1.49
N VAL A 78 -6.75 -12.23 -2.77
CA VAL A 78 -7.72 -12.03 -3.86
C VAL A 78 -7.96 -13.38 -4.51
N GLN A 79 -9.21 -13.82 -4.55
CA GLN A 79 -9.59 -15.02 -5.28
C GLN A 79 -9.87 -14.64 -6.72
N VAL A 80 -9.20 -15.32 -7.65
CA VAL A 80 -9.43 -15.15 -9.09
C VAL A 80 -10.22 -16.35 -9.56
N GLN A 81 -11.45 -16.12 -9.99
CA GLN A 81 -12.33 -17.14 -10.54
C GLN A 81 -12.63 -16.79 -12.00
N LEU A 82 -12.52 -17.77 -12.88
CA LEU A 82 -12.95 -17.60 -14.27
C LEU A 82 -14.44 -17.94 -14.36
N ASP A 83 -15.19 -17.09 -15.05
CA ASP A 83 -16.59 -17.41 -15.41
C ASP A 83 -16.65 -18.46 -16.53
N GLU A 84 -17.86 -18.85 -16.94
CA GLU A 84 -18.11 -19.82 -18.01
C GLU A 84 -17.51 -19.40 -19.37
N ASN A 85 -17.21 -18.11 -19.54
CA ASN A 85 -16.61 -17.54 -20.74
C ASN A 85 -15.10 -17.31 -20.60
N GLY A 86 -14.49 -17.71 -19.46
CA GLY A 86 -13.08 -17.50 -19.18
C GLY A 86 -12.75 -16.07 -18.75
N ILE A 87 -13.74 -15.25 -18.38
CA ILE A 87 -13.52 -13.88 -17.92
C ILE A 87 -13.16 -13.93 -16.43
N PRO A 88 -12.03 -13.32 -15.99
CA PRO A 88 -11.64 -13.34 -14.60
C PRO A 88 -12.53 -12.45 -13.74
N GLY A 89 -13.16 -13.04 -12.73
CA GLY A 89 -13.78 -12.36 -11.61
C GLY A 89 -12.79 -12.29 -10.42
N TYR A 90 -12.70 -11.14 -9.79
CA TYR A 90 -11.82 -10.90 -8.65
C TYR A 90 -12.64 -10.73 -7.38
N GLU A 91 -12.39 -11.54 -6.36
CA GLU A 91 -12.99 -11.37 -5.04
C GLU A 91 -11.90 -10.94 -4.05
N ILE A 92 -11.88 -9.66 -3.70
CA ILE A 92 -10.95 -9.10 -2.72
C ILE A 92 -11.54 -9.33 -1.32
N LYS A 93 -10.87 -10.12 -0.51
CA LYS A 93 -11.31 -10.40 0.87
C LYS A 93 -11.27 -9.13 1.73
N GLU A 94 -12.29 -8.99 2.57
CA GLU A 94 -12.40 -7.89 3.54
C GLU A 94 -11.94 -8.33 4.94
N LYS A 95 -11.69 -7.36 5.82
CA LYS A 95 -11.26 -7.58 7.22
C LYS A 95 -9.97 -8.39 7.30
N VAL A 96 -9.03 -8.04 6.45
CA VAL A 96 -7.70 -8.65 6.37
C VAL A 96 -6.63 -7.76 7.01
N ALA A 97 -5.42 -8.25 7.10
CA ALA A 97 -4.32 -7.59 7.80
C ALA A 97 -4.04 -6.18 7.28
N TRP A 98 -3.96 -5.97 5.97
CA TRP A 98 -3.68 -4.65 5.41
C TRP A 98 -4.82 -3.63 5.54
N ASP A 99 -6.02 -4.02 5.98
CA ASP A 99 -7.06 -3.11 6.44
C ASP A 99 -6.74 -2.51 7.83
N ASN A 100 -5.75 -3.06 8.52
CA ASN A 100 -5.43 -2.76 9.92
C ASN A 100 -3.95 -2.38 10.11
N ILE A 101 -3.39 -1.55 9.23
CA ILE A 101 -2.02 -1.06 9.34
C ILE A 101 -1.92 -0.11 10.54
N PRO A 102 -1.16 -0.45 11.60
CA PRO A 102 -1.06 0.41 12.76
C PRO A 102 -0.07 1.55 12.53
N PHE A 103 -0.40 2.74 12.99
CA PHE A 103 0.55 3.86 12.98
C PHE A 103 1.39 3.86 14.26
N THR A 104 2.68 3.58 14.12
CA THR A 104 3.65 3.48 15.22
C THR A 104 4.63 4.65 15.23
N PRO A 105 5.35 4.92 16.36
CA PRO A 105 6.40 5.92 16.38
C PRO A 105 7.52 5.67 15.36
N GLY A 106 7.81 4.39 15.05
CA GLY A 106 8.77 4.03 14.00
C GLY A 106 8.28 4.43 12.62
N LEU A 107 6.98 4.28 12.37
CA LEU A 107 6.36 4.70 11.12
C LEU A 107 6.35 6.23 10.97
N GLU A 108 6.11 6.96 12.05
CA GLU A 108 6.22 8.42 12.05
C GLU A 108 7.64 8.90 11.75
N THR A 109 8.64 8.24 12.35
CA THR A 109 10.05 8.55 12.06
C THR A 109 10.37 8.31 10.59
N LEU A 110 9.88 7.21 10.01
CA LEU A 110 10.06 6.90 8.60
C LEU A 110 9.37 7.95 7.71
N ALA A 111 8.16 8.40 8.06
CA ALA A 111 7.43 9.43 7.32
C ALA A 111 8.24 10.73 7.21
N ARG A 112 8.80 11.21 8.34
CA ARG A 112 9.65 12.41 8.38
C ARG A 112 10.93 12.30 7.54
N GLN A 113 11.35 11.08 7.22
CA GLN A 113 12.52 10.79 6.39
C GLN A 113 12.18 10.47 4.95
N SER A 114 10.90 10.34 4.62
CA SER A 114 10.46 9.94 3.28
C SER A 114 10.43 11.12 2.33
N ARG A 115 10.95 10.88 1.12
CA ARG A 115 10.89 11.83 0.00
C ARG A 115 9.68 11.60 -0.89
N ALA A 116 9.23 10.36 -1.00
CA ALA A 116 8.05 10.04 -1.78
C ALA A 116 7.24 8.93 -1.13
N ILE A 117 5.92 9.01 -1.29
CA ILE A 117 4.99 7.95 -0.96
C ILE A 117 4.06 7.68 -2.14
N CYS A 118 3.82 6.39 -2.42
CA CYS A 118 2.71 5.94 -3.25
C CYS A 118 1.70 5.21 -2.36
N PHE A 119 0.43 5.60 -2.45
CA PHE A 119 -0.69 5.02 -1.71
C PHE A 119 -1.94 4.97 -2.59
N GLY A 120 -2.85 4.04 -2.30
CA GLY A 120 -4.02 3.81 -3.14
C GLY A 120 -5.35 4.07 -2.44
N SER A 121 -6.44 4.00 -3.20
CA SER A 121 -7.81 4.06 -2.68
C SER A 121 -8.18 2.79 -1.91
N LEU A 122 -7.70 1.62 -2.36
CA LEU A 122 -8.12 0.32 -1.83
C LEU A 122 -7.77 0.14 -0.35
N ALA A 123 -6.55 0.49 0.07
CA ALA A 123 -6.12 0.40 1.46
C ALA A 123 -6.78 1.44 2.38
N GLN A 124 -7.56 2.36 1.82
CA GLN A 124 -8.32 3.35 2.58
C GLN A 124 -9.78 2.95 2.82
N ARG A 125 -10.20 1.75 2.39
CA ARG A 125 -11.56 1.25 2.59
C ARG A 125 -11.91 1.07 4.07
N ASP A 126 -10.92 0.66 4.89
CA ASP A 126 -11.06 0.56 6.34
C ASP A 126 -10.48 1.78 7.05
N GLU A 127 -11.11 2.18 8.17
CA GLU A 127 -10.76 3.38 8.91
C GLU A 127 -9.36 3.31 9.52
N VAL A 128 -8.92 2.14 9.98
CA VAL A 128 -7.63 1.98 10.67
C VAL A 128 -6.47 2.28 9.72
N SER A 129 -6.43 1.64 8.56
CA SER A 129 -5.38 1.88 7.56
C SER A 129 -5.50 3.26 6.93
N ARG A 130 -6.73 3.75 6.70
CA ARG A 130 -6.95 5.13 6.23
C ARG A 130 -6.39 6.17 7.20
N ALA A 131 -6.63 5.99 8.51
CA ALA A 131 -6.06 6.88 9.52
C ALA A 131 -4.52 6.80 9.56
N ALA A 132 -3.95 5.61 9.43
CA ALA A 132 -2.49 5.43 9.38
C ALA A 132 -1.86 6.11 8.15
N ILE A 133 -2.47 5.96 6.98
CA ILE A 133 -2.03 6.63 5.74
C ILE A 133 -2.08 8.15 5.92
N ASN A 134 -3.21 8.70 6.40
CA ASN A 134 -3.34 10.13 6.60
C ASN A 134 -2.27 10.68 7.57
N ARG A 135 -2.06 10.01 8.71
CA ARG A 135 -1.03 10.41 9.67
C ARG A 135 0.39 10.33 9.09
N PHE A 136 0.64 9.37 8.21
CA PHE A 136 1.92 9.29 7.50
C PHE A 136 2.11 10.48 6.56
N LEU A 137 1.08 10.82 5.77
CA LEU A 137 1.09 11.96 4.86
C LEU A 137 1.27 13.29 5.60
N ASP A 138 0.61 13.45 6.78
CA ASP A 138 0.74 14.63 7.63
C ASP A 138 2.14 14.76 8.27
N ALA A 139 2.81 13.64 8.53
CA ALA A 139 4.15 13.63 9.12
C ALA A 139 5.29 13.78 8.10
N MET A 140 5.01 13.68 6.79
CA MET A 140 6.00 13.89 5.74
C MET A 140 6.43 15.38 5.68
N PRO A 141 7.66 15.67 5.24
CA PRO A 141 8.08 17.04 4.98
C PRO A 141 7.14 17.72 3.97
N GLU A 142 6.81 19.00 4.21
CA GLU A 142 5.99 19.79 3.27
C GLU A 142 6.77 20.11 2.00
N GLU A 143 8.05 20.44 2.15
CA GLU A 143 8.92 20.77 1.03
C GLU A 143 9.72 19.56 0.54
N ASN A 144 9.91 19.49 -0.78
CA ASN A 144 10.72 18.46 -1.45
C ASN A 144 10.25 17.02 -1.20
N SER A 145 8.97 16.82 -0.94
CA SER A 145 8.35 15.50 -0.86
C SER A 145 7.27 15.33 -1.93
N TYR A 146 7.04 14.07 -2.34
CA TYR A 146 6.06 13.72 -3.36
C TYR A 146 5.03 12.76 -2.79
N LYS A 147 3.77 13.12 -2.90
CA LYS A 147 2.62 12.29 -2.52
C LYS A 147 1.94 11.81 -3.80
N ILE A 148 2.03 10.51 -4.10
CA ILE A 148 1.52 9.88 -5.31
C ILE A 148 0.30 9.06 -4.95
N PHE A 149 -0.87 9.44 -5.46
CA PHE A 149 -2.11 8.73 -5.22
C PHE A 149 -2.48 7.86 -6.43
N ASP A 150 -2.51 6.55 -6.21
CA ASP A 150 -3.04 5.59 -7.18
C ASP A 150 -4.55 5.45 -6.97
N ILE A 151 -5.32 6.00 -7.89
CA ILE A 151 -6.79 5.98 -7.83
C ILE A 151 -7.32 4.54 -7.89
N ASN A 152 -6.75 3.69 -8.72
CA ASN A 152 -6.97 2.25 -8.89
C ASN A 152 -8.30 1.74 -8.30
N LEU A 153 -9.43 2.23 -8.83
CA LEU A 153 -10.76 1.92 -8.32
C LEU A 153 -11.05 0.42 -8.46
N ARG A 154 -11.31 -0.23 -7.36
CA ARG A 154 -11.62 -1.66 -7.30
C ARG A 154 -13.01 -1.87 -6.71
N GLN A 155 -13.92 -2.47 -7.50
CA GLN A 155 -15.29 -2.81 -7.07
C GLN A 155 -15.98 -1.60 -6.40
N GLY A 156 -16.61 -1.81 -5.23
CA GLY A 156 -17.24 -0.77 -4.41
C GLY A 156 -16.42 -0.34 -3.18
N PHE A 157 -15.10 -0.62 -3.15
CA PHE A 157 -14.25 -0.39 -2.00
C PHE A 157 -13.72 1.04 -1.88
N TYR A 158 -14.41 2.01 -2.45
CA TYR A 158 -14.06 3.42 -2.33
C TYR A 158 -15.30 4.26 -2.06
N SER A 159 -15.12 5.39 -1.44
CA SER A 159 -16.15 6.41 -1.28
C SER A 159 -15.72 7.71 -1.94
N GLN A 160 -16.70 8.52 -2.33
CA GLN A 160 -16.41 9.86 -2.85
C GLN A 160 -15.62 10.71 -1.85
N GLU A 161 -15.89 10.54 -0.56
CA GLU A 161 -15.17 11.24 0.51
C GLU A 161 -13.68 10.87 0.51
N VAL A 162 -13.34 9.57 0.44
CA VAL A 162 -11.93 9.09 0.38
C VAL A 162 -11.22 9.66 -0.85
N LEU A 163 -11.88 9.65 -2.01
CA LEU A 163 -11.29 10.19 -3.23
C LEU A 163 -11.07 11.70 -3.12
N CYS A 164 -12.09 12.47 -2.73
CA CYS A 164 -11.96 13.92 -2.57
C CYS A 164 -10.87 14.31 -1.58
N ARG A 165 -10.81 13.63 -0.42
CA ARG A 165 -9.78 13.89 0.59
C ARG A 165 -8.39 13.58 0.06
N SER A 166 -8.21 12.45 -0.62
CA SER A 166 -6.91 12.07 -1.20
C SER A 166 -6.46 13.08 -2.26
N PHE A 167 -7.36 13.58 -3.09
CA PHE A 167 -7.06 14.64 -4.06
C PHE A 167 -6.69 15.95 -3.36
N CYS A 168 -7.42 16.36 -2.32
CA CYS A 168 -7.09 17.58 -1.56
C CYS A 168 -5.68 17.52 -0.95
N LEU A 169 -5.26 16.35 -0.44
CA LEU A 169 -3.92 16.17 0.12
C LEU A 169 -2.80 16.29 -0.93
N LEU A 170 -3.10 16.04 -2.21
CA LEU A 170 -2.16 16.22 -3.33
C LEU A 170 -2.06 17.67 -3.80
N TYR A 171 -3.16 18.42 -3.72
CA TYR A 171 -3.24 19.80 -4.24
C TYR A 171 -2.64 20.85 -3.30
N THR A 172 -2.33 20.54 -2.05
CA THR A 172 -1.76 21.48 -1.07
C THR A 172 -0.26 21.68 -1.22
N SER A 173 0.42 20.96 -2.12
CA SER A 173 1.83 21.18 -2.43
C SER A 173 2.00 21.60 -3.90
N ASP A 174 2.10 22.90 -4.14
CA ASP A 174 2.72 23.56 -5.33
C ASP A 174 2.16 23.27 -6.75
N ALA A 175 0.97 22.71 -6.91
CA ALA A 175 0.36 22.66 -8.24
C ALA A 175 -0.15 24.03 -8.73
N ALA A 176 -0.20 25.04 -7.88
CA ALA A 176 -0.65 26.38 -8.22
C ALA A 176 0.43 27.24 -8.93
N ASP A 177 1.71 26.90 -8.78
CA ASP A 177 2.83 27.63 -9.37
C ASP A 177 3.37 27.04 -10.68
N ALA A 178 2.73 25.99 -11.19
CA ALA A 178 3.15 25.26 -12.40
C ALA A 178 2.28 25.55 -13.66
N LEU A 179 1.48 26.61 -13.64
CA LEU A 179 0.71 27.07 -14.81
C LEU A 179 1.17 28.46 -15.27
#